data_1465e19e19dce8a84eda579d1f777527
#
_entry.id   1465e19e19dce8a84eda579d1f777527
#
_cell.length_a   1.000
_cell.length_b   1.000
_cell.length_c   1.000
_cell.angle_alpha   90.00
_cell.angle_beta   90.00
_cell.angle_gamma   90.00
#
_symmetry.space_group_name_H-M   'P 1'
#
loop_
_entity.id
_entity.type
_entity.pdbx_description
1 polymer ?
#
loop_
_entity_poly.entity_id
_entity_poly.type
_entity_poly.pdbx_seq_one_letter_code
_entity_poly.pdbx_strand_id
1 'polypeptide(L)'
;VNHALPGEGLAAPAANYALAIVSDAPSRLLHTSGIVPITPDGTVPASMADQADVVWSSILLLLTEADMTPADIVSITTYVVADHADELPVVMAARDRYLGGHRAASTLVTVPRLVRPEWLMEVAVVAAAG
;
A
#
# COMPACT_ATOMS: atom_id res chain seq x y z
N VAL A 1 14.54 -12.94 -6.04
CA VAL A 1 14.10 -11.99 -7.07
C VAL A 1 12.58 -12.02 -7.17
N ASN A 2 11.97 -10.87 -7.18
CA ASN A 2 10.53 -10.75 -7.33
C ASN A 2 10.17 -10.56 -8.80
N HIS A 3 9.14 -11.26 -9.27
CA HIS A 3 8.64 -11.04 -10.62
C HIS A 3 7.13 -11.23 -10.67
N ALA A 4 6.48 -10.41 -11.49
CA ALA A 4 5.05 -10.50 -11.70
C ALA A 4 4.73 -11.64 -12.67
N LEU A 5 3.65 -12.35 -12.39
CA LEU A 5 3.11 -13.34 -13.32
C LEU A 5 2.22 -12.65 -14.35
N PRO A 6 2.30 -13.04 -15.64
CA PRO A 6 1.47 -12.39 -16.68
C PRO A 6 -0.02 -12.67 -16.55
N GLY A 7 -0.42 -13.75 -15.88
CA GLY A 7 -1.83 -14.09 -15.70
C GLY A 7 -2.54 -14.46 -16.99
N GLU A 8 -1.89 -15.27 -17.85
CA GLU A 8 -2.50 -15.72 -19.09
C GLU A 8 -3.84 -16.43 -18.84
N GLY A 9 -4.84 -16.08 -19.65
CA GLY A 9 -6.19 -16.62 -19.48
C GLY A 9 -7.03 -15.90 -18.44
N LEU A 10 -6.46 -14.91 -17.75
CA LEU A 10 -7.17 -14.08 -16.77
C LEU A 10 -7.46 -12.71 -17.36
N ALA A 11 -8.48 -12.03 -16.81
CA ALA A 11 -8.71 -10.63 -17.13
C ALA A 11 -7.51 -9.79 -16.72
N ALA A 12 -7.19 -8.78 -17.54
CA ALA A 12 -6.14 -7.82 -17.19
C ALA A 12 -6.48 -7.10 -15.88
N PRO A 13 -5.44 -6.66 -15.11
CA PRO A 13 -5.69 -5.87 -13.92
C PRO A 13 -6.54 -4.63 -14.22
N ALA A 14 -7.50 -4.34 -13.34
CA ALA A 14 -8.39 -3.19 -13.49
C ALA A 14 -7.71 -1.85 -13.17
N ALA A 15 -6.52 -1.88 -12.58
CA ALA A 15 -5.75 -0.70 -12.19
C ALA A 15 -4.25 -1.02 -12.22
N ASN A 16 -3.42 -0.16 -11.61
CA ASN A 16 -1.96 -0.32 -11.58
C ASN A 16 -1.51 -1.30 -10.49
N TYR A 17 -1.78 -2.58 -10.69
CA TYR A 17 -1.30 -3.64 -9.81
C TYR A 17 -0.93 -4.88 -10.62
N ALA A 18 -0.15 -5.77 -10.04
CA ALA A 18 0.13 -7.08 -10.57
C ALA A 18 -0.94 -8.07 -10.08
N LEU A 19 -1.32 -9.02 -10.92
CA LEU A 19 -2.23 -10.10 -10.50
C LEU A 19 -1.60 -10.99 -9.45
N ALA A 20 -0.32 -11.28 -9.59
CA ALA A 20 0.45 -12.07 -8.64
C ALA A 20 1.93 -11.74 -8.75
N ILE A 21 2.65 -11.89 -7.64
CA ILE A 21 4.11 -11.76 -7.58
C ILE A 21 4.69 -13.08 -7.05
N VAL A 22 5.75 -13.57 -7.71
CA VAL A 22 6.55 -14.65 -7.17
C VAL A 22 7.84 -14.06 -6.62
N SER A 23 8.20 -14.45 -5.41
CA SER A 23 9.49 -14.10 -4.81
C SER A 23 10.34 -15.36 -4.72
N ASP A 24 11.43 -15.41 -5.49
CA ASP A 24 12.32 -16.54 -5.50
C ASP A 24 13.45 -16.35 -4.50
N ALA A 25 13.56 -17.28 -3.54
CA ALA A 25 14.60 -17.34 -2.53
C ALA A 25 14.91 -15.96 -1.89
N PRO A 26 13.93 -15.25 -1.36
CA PRO A 26 14.22 -13.99 -0.68
C PRO A 26 15.00 -14.26 0.60
N SER A 27 16.04 -13.47 0.85
CA SER A 27 16.81 -13.57 2.09
C SER A 27 16.20 -12.73 3.21
N ARG A 28 15.36 -11.76 2.86
CA ARG A 28 14.76 -10.83 3.81
C ARG A 28 13.31 -10.56 3.44
N LEU A 29 12.45 -10.56 4.45
CA LEU A 29 11.04 -10.18 4.32
C LEU A 29 10.74 -9.05 5.28
N LEU A 30 9.95 -8.08 4.83
CA LEU A 30 9.41 -7.02 5.67
C LEU A 30 7.89 -7.20 5.70
N HIS A 31 7.34 -7.22 6.91
CA HIS A 31 5.90 -7.20 7.14
C HIS A 31 5.55 -5.97 7.96
N THR A 32 4.71 -5.09 7.46
CA THR A 32 4.24 -3.97 8.27
C THR A 32 2.96 -4.34 9.01
N SER A 33 2.72 -3.66 10.11
CA SER A 33 1.37 -3.54 10.65
C SER A 33 0.51 -2.74 9.68
N GLY A 34 -0.78 -2.64 9.92
CA GLY A 34 -1.61 -1.64 9.25
C GLY A 34 -1.09 -0.26 9.63
N ILE A 35 -0.59 0.48 8.65
CA ILE A 35 -0.05 1.82 8.86
C ILE A 35 -1.20 2.81 8.77
N VAL A 36 -1.36 3.59 9.83
CA VAL A 36 -2.44 4.55 10.03
C VAL A 36 -1.94 5.98 9.87
N PRO A 37 -2.84 6.94 9.55
CA PRO A 37 -2.43 8.30 9.19
C PRO A 37 -2.15 9.18 10.40
N ILE A 38 -1.22 8.76 11.26
CA ILE A 38 -0.76 9.53 12.42
C ILE A 38 0.62 10.09 12.12
N THR A 39 0.79 11.40 12.24
CA THR A 39 2.10 12.04 12.13
C THR A 39 2.94 11.79 13.38
N PRO A 40 4.28 12.04 13.34
CA PRO A 40 5.13 11.84 14.52
C PRO A 40 4.73 12.63 15.76
N ASP A 41 4.06 13.79 15.59
CA ASP A 41 3.56 14.58 16.71
C ASP A 41 2.18 14.13 17.22
N GLY A 42 1.63 13.06 16.63
CA GLY A 42 0.35 12.48 17.05
C GLY A 42 -0.87 13.08 16.38
N THR A 43 -0.71 13.99 15.43
CA THR A 43 -1.86 14.58 14.72
C THR A 43 -2.34 13.69 13.57
N VAL A 44 -3.62 13.82 13.22
CA VAL A 44 -4.25 13.10 12.10
C VAL A 44 -4.77 14.15 11.13
N PRO A 45 -4.25 14.21 9.89
CA PRO A 45 -4.77 15.14 8.90
C PRO A 45 -6.25 14.88 8.59
N ALA A 46 -6.99 15.95 8.28
CA ALA A 46 -8.42 15.82 8.03
C ALA A 46 -8.76 15.26 6.64
N SER A 47 -7.94 15.57 5.62
CA SER A 47 -8.22 15.16 4.24
C SER A 47 -7.69 13.77 3.92
N MET A 48 -8.37 13.07 3.02
CA MET A 48 -7.92 11.77 2.50
C MET A 48 -6.55 11.89 1.83
N ALA A 49 -6.32 12.94 1.04
CA ALA A 49 -5.05 13.13 0.34
C ALA A 49 -3.89 13.26 1.32
N ASP A 50 -4.05 14.03 2.38
CA ASP A 50 -3.00 14.22 3.38
C ASP A 50 -2.80 12.96 4.23
N GLN A 51 -3.88 12.25 4.55
CA GLN A 51 -3.77 10.96 5.24
C GLN A 51 -3.00 9.94 4.40
N ALA A 52 -3.28 9.86 3.11
CA ALA A 52 -2.56 8.97 2.20
C ALA A 52 -1.07 9.30 2.16
N ASP A 53 -0.71 10.57 2.14
CA ASP A 53 0.69 11.00 2.18
C ASP A 53 1.38 10.58 3.49
N VAL A 54 0.72 10.73 4.63
CA VAL A 54 1.28 10.30 5.92
C VAL A 54 1.51 8.79 5.93
N VAL A 55 0.53 8.01 5.49
CA VAL A 55 0.61 6.55 5.45
C VAL A 55 1.77 6.09 4.56
N TRP A 56 1.84 6.59 3.33
CA TRP A 56 2.87 6.16 2.39
C TRP A 56 4.25 6.67 2.75
N SER A 57 4.37 7.89 3.29
CA SER A 57 5.65 8.40 3.80
C SER A 57 6.17 7.51 4.93
N SER A 58 5.29 7.06 5.81
CA SER A 58 5.64 6.14 6.89
C SER A 58 6.13 4.79 6.36
N ILE A 59 5.45 4.24 5.35
CA ILE A 59 5.85 2.98 4.70
C ILE A 59 7.24 3.14 4.06
N LEU A 60 7.50 4.25 3.37
CA LEU A 60 8.81 4.50 2.76
C LEU A 60 9.92 4.58 3.81
N LEU A 61 9.67 5.20 4.96
CA LEU A 61 10.64 5.24 6.07
C LEU A 61 10.94 3.82 6.58
N LEU A 62 9.93 2.97 6.73
CA LEU A 62 10.12 1.59 7.16
C LEU A 62 10.92 0.78 6.13
N LEU A 63 10.64 0.96 4.85
CA LEU A 63 11.42 0.33 3.78
C LEU A 63 12.88 0.76 3.85
N THR A 64 13.13 2.06 3.98
CA THR A 64 14.49 2.60 4.10
C THR A 64 15.22 2.02 5.31
N GLU A 65 14.56 1.92 6.45
CA GLU A 65 15.12 1.32 7.66
C GLU A 65 15.51 -0.15 7.44
N ALA A 66 14.79 -0.84 6.57
CA ALA A 66 15.06 -2.22 6.19
C ALA A 66 16.04 -2.37 5.02
N ASP A 67 16.63 -1.28 4.54
CA ASP A 67 17.44 -1.25 3.31
C ASP A 67 16.69 -1.79 2.09
N MET A 68 15.40 -1.45 2.00
CA MET A 68 14.53 -1.82 0.90
C MET A 68 14.00 -0.57 0.21
N THR A 69 13.45 -0.75 -0.99
CA THR A 69 12.82 0.30 -1.79
C THR A 69 11.39 -0.08 -2.14
N PRO A 70 10.58 0.84 -2.64
CA PRO A 70 9.22 0.50 -3.11
C PRO A 70 9.18 -0.64 -4.14
N ALA A 71 10.25 -0.82 -4.93
CA ALA A 71 10.35 -1.93 -5.90
C ALA A 71 10.38 -3.31 -5.22
N ASP A 72 10.69 -3.36 -3.94
CA ASP A 72 10.70 -4.61 -3.17
C ASP A 72 9.32 -4.98 -2.61
N ILE A 73 8.34 -4.09 -2.69
CA ILE A 73 6.99 -4.37 -2.22
C ILE A 73 6.35 -5.44 -3.12
N VAL A 74 5.88 -6.51 -2.52
CA VAL A 74 5.24 -7.62 -3.24
C VAL A 74 3.74 -7.68 -3.01
N SER A 75 3.25 -7.16 -1.88
CA SER A 75 1.82 -7.20 -1.54
C SER A 75 1.40 -5.95 -0.79
N ILE A 76 0.26 -5.40 -1.18
CA ILE A 76 -0.34 -4.22 -0.57
C ILE A 76 -1.79 -4.55 -0.22
N THR A 77 -2.20 -4.26 1.00
CA THR A 77 -3.60 -4.30 1.41
C THR A 77 -4.02 -2.91 1.87
N THR A 78 -5.03 -2.37 1.22
CA THR A 78 -5.53 -1.01 1.51
C THR A 78 -6.97 -1.09 2.00
N TYR A 79 -7.23 -0.43 3.10
CA TYR A 79 -8.55 -0.26 3.69
C TYR A 79 -8.98 1.19 3.58
N VAL A 80 -10.21 1.43 3.12
CA VAL A 80 -10.79 2.77 3.02
C VAL A 80 -12.14 2.75 3.68
N VAL A 81 -12.44 3.77 4.49
CA VAL A 81 -13.74 3.89 5.13
C VAL A 81 -14.83 4.07 4.08
N ALA A 82 -15.90 3.29 4.16
CA ALA A 82 -16.93 3.21 3.13
C ALA A 82 -17.60 4.56 2.83
N ASP A 83 -17.78 5.42 3.84
CA ASP A 83 -18.34 6.76 3.65
C ASP A 83 -17.47 7.67 2.78
N HIS A 84 -16.21 7.28 2.53
CA HIS A 84 -15.26 7.99 1.70
C HIS A 84 -14.89 7.22 0.43
N ALA A 85 -15.75 6.30 -0.02
CA ALA A 85 -15.50 5.50 -1.22
C ALA A 85 -15.39 6.35 -2.50
N ASP A 86 -15.99 7.53 -2.52
CA ASP A 86 -15.85 8.50 -3.62
C ASP A 86 -14.43 9.04 -3.74
N GLU A 87 -13.59 8.91 -2.71
CA GLU A 87 -12.18 9.32 -2.71
C GLU A 87 -11.21 8.18 -3.03
N LEU A 88 -11.69 7.01 -3.45
CA LEU A 88 -10.81 5.91 -3.89
C LEU A 88 -9.81 6.33 -4.97
N PRO A 89 -10.17 7.18 -5.96
CA PRO A 89 -9.17 7.68 -6.92
C PRO A 89 -8.01 8.43 -6.28
N VAL A 90 -8.26 9.18 -5.21
CA VAL A 90 -7.22 9.90 -4.46
C VAL A 90 -6.26 8.90 -3.81
N VAL A 91 -6.80 7.86 -3.19
CA VAL A 91 -6.02 6.81 -2.52
C VAL A 91 -5.16 6.04 -3.54
N MET A 92 -5.75 5.66 -4.67
CA MET A 92 -5.02 4.95 -5.73
C MET A 92 -3.93 5.81 -6.36
N ALA A 93 -4.20 7.10 -6.59
CA ALA A 93 -3.20 8.03 -7.13
C ALA A 93 -2.00 8.19 -6.20
N ALA A 94 -2.23 8.27 -4.89
CA ALA A 94 -1.16 8.33 -3.89
C ALA A 94 -0.31 7.06 -3.94
N ARG A 95 -0.93 5.88 -3.94
CA ARG A 95 -0.23 4.60 -4.07
C ARG A 95 0.67 4.60 -5.31
N ASP A 96 0.13 4.95 -6.46
CA ASP A 96 0.86 4.93 -7.72
C ASP A 96 2.05 5.90 -7.71
N ARG A 97 1.87 7.08 -7.12
CA ARG A 97 2.93 8.08 -7.00
C ARG A 97 4.08 7.58 -6.13
N TYR A 98 3.78 7.02 -4.96
CA TYR A 98 4.81 6.53 -4.05
C TYR A 98 5.50 5.26 -4.55
N LEU A 99 4.81 4.43 -5.33
CA LEU A 99 5.41 3.24 -5.94
C LEU A 99 6.27 3.56 -7.16
N GLY A 100 6.16 4.75 -7.74
CA GLY A 100 7.01 5.18 -8.85
C GLY A 100 6.93 4.28 -10.09
N GLY A 101 5.74 3.74 -10.38
CA GLY A 101 5.53 2.86 -11.53
C GLY A 101 5.65 1.37 -11.22
N HIS A 102 6.16 1.01 -10.04
CA HIS A 102 6.18 -0.40 -9.62
C HIS A 102 4.77 -0.91 -9.37
N ARG A 103 4.50 -2.15 -9.79
CA ARG A 103 3.21 -2.83 -9.59
C ARG A 103 3.39 -4.02 -8.66
N ALA A 104 2.82 -3.94 -7.47
CA ALA A 104 2.72 -5.04 -6.52
C ALA A 104 1.36 -5.73 -6.64
N ALA A 105 1.23 -6.92 -6.09
CA ALA A 105 -0.06 -7.52 -5.85
C ALA A 105 -0.81 -6.63 -4.85
N SER A 106 -2.08 -6.32 -5.12
CA SER A 106 -2.81 -5.31 -4.34
C SER A 106 -4.25 -5.73 -4.12
N THR A 107 -4.70 -5.57 -2.88
CA THR A 107 -6.10 -5.71 -2.48
C THR A 107 -6.55 -4.39 -1.90
N LEU A 108 -7.66 -3.86 -2.38
CA LEU A 108 -8.27 -2.65 -1.84
C LEU A 108 -9.73 -2.92 -1.52
N VAL A 109 -10.12 -2.68 -0.28
CA VAL A 109 -11.48 -2.91 0.20
C VAL A 109 -11.98 -1.72 0.99
N THR A 110 -13.29 -1.54 0.99
CA THR A 110 -13.93 -0.59 1.90
C THR A 110 -14.39 -1.31 3.16
N VAL A 111 -14.32 -0.59 4.26
CA VAL A 111 -14.75 -1.08 5.59
C VAL A 111 -15.70 -0.04 6.20
N PRO A 112 -16.61 -0.45 7.09
CA PRO A 112 -17.53 0.51 7.72
C PRO A 112 -16.81 1.61 8.48
N ARG A 113 -15.73 1.26 9.19
CA ARG A 113 -14.87 2.20 9.92
C ARG A 113 -13.54 1.54 10.24
N LEU A 114 -12.54 2.36 10.58
CA LEU A 114 -11.30 1.89 11.18
C LEU A 114 -11.38 2.00 12.72
N VAL A 115 -10.30 1.65 13.40
CA VAL A 115 -10.29 1.61 14.87
C VAL A 115 -10.59 2.97 15.48
N ARG A 116 -10.12 4.07 14.84
CA ARG A 116 -10.46 5.43 15.25
C ARG A 116 -11.28 6.13 14.16
N PRO A 117 -12.30 6.91 14.53
CA PRO A 117 -13.20 7.52 13.55
C PRO A 117 -12.53 8.56 12.64
N GLU A 118 -11.44 9.18 13.07
CA GLU A 118 -10.69 10.15 12.26
C GLU A 118 -9.81 9.49 11.20
N TRP A 119 -9.56 8.19 11.28
CA TRP A 119 -8.79 7.47 10.26
C TRP A 119 -9.68 7.10 9.09
N LEU A 120 -9.34 7.59 7.90
CA LEU A 120 -10.10 7.36 6.67
C LEU A 120 -9.52 6.24 5.83
N MET A 121 -8.25 5.88 6.05
CA MET A 121 -7.57 4.83 5.31
C MET A 121 -6.45 4.21 6.14
N GLU A 122 -6.03 3.02 5.73
CA GLU A 122 -4.95 2.26 6.35
C GLU A 122 -4.32 1.35 5.31
N VAL A 123 -3.01 1.16 5.36
CA VAL A 123 -2.28 0.31 4.40
C VAL A 123 -1.32 -0.61 5.14
N ALA A 124 -1.30 -1.89 4.76
CA ALA A 124 -0.27 -2.84 5.17
C ALA A 124 0.48 -3.32 3.93
N VAL A 125 1.79 -3.53 4.05
CA VAL A 125 2.60 -4.05 2.96
C VAL A 125 3.45 -5.22 3.39
N VAL A 126 3.79 -6.06 2.41
CA VAL A 126 4.85 -7.06 2.51
C VAL A 126 5.88 -6.73 1.43
N ALA A 127 7.15 -6.74 1.80
CA ALA A 127 8.25 -6.57 0.86
C ALA A 127 9.24 -7.72 0.98
N ALA A 128 9.90 -8.04 -0.11
CA ALA A 128 10.88 -9.13 -0.18
C ALA A 128 12.09 -8.67 -0.97
N ALA A 129 13.28 -8.99 -0.46
CA ALA A 129 14.56 -8.67 -1.10
C ALA A 129 15.55 -9.79 -0.92
N GLY A 130 16.50 -9.88 -1.83
CA GLY A 130 17.51 -10.91 -1.82
C GLY A 130 18.88 -10.36 -1.47
#